data_7a93cea61dd86ff462bce8002ae2ba91
#
_entry.id   7a93cea61dd86ff462bce8002ae2ba91
#
_cell.length_a   1.000
_cell.length_b   1.000
_cell.length_c   1.000
_cell.angle_alpha   90.00
_cell.angle_beta   90.00
_cell.angle_gamma   90.00
#
_symmetry.space_group_name_H-M   'P 1'
#
loop_
_entity.id
_entity.type
_entity.pdbx_description
1 polymer ?
#
loop_
_entity_poly.entity_id
_entity_poly.type
_entity_poly.pdbx_seq_one_letter_code
_entity_poly.pdbx_strand_id
1 'polypeptide(L)'
;MASAEVRSDSAPYGLDDDMREMVLETLRQLRTRLLTREKVLEWDRKEIFPEAEIRELLSPDIGLQLLFIPEKFGGMGGGARDCFAVTREMGKICLGVATAFFAIQLGTDPILVGATDAQKAKWLGAIAEGETLVAYAVTEPGAGSNLAALKTKAEPVTAEDGTITHYKLNGTKQFISTGGYADLLTVLALTPEGPTFFVVEKGTPGFKQGKGEEKHGIRASNTSPLTLDDVEVPIGNLVGGVPGQGLKQANQVFGYTRLMVAAMALGAGEAALEIAVPYAQERIQFGGPLCDKQGYTHKLIVPHHVNMLAGNAYLEEVALRIDSETRDLQVEGSICKLFVTEAANRCADACMQALGGYGYITEFEVEKIKRDVKITCIYEGTSEIQQNIISTFRWKIARKSKGAFYGEMAAEMEALAAKQSDVGAATMALAAKAMQLAFDFITEQRLTKQQYLMFILADMTTALEVGNALCRKASAAVAAGGRQAAVLTAAARIFSGDTGRLFASGLHALAEGTDLVAAEAGAALLEKAAAAQLGAAGRGRITDLDTIADAIFGRAS
;
A
#
# COMPACT_ATOMS: atom_id res chain seq x y z
N MET A 1 9.89 9.17 7.75
CA MET A 1 11.25 8.74 8.04
C MET A 1 11.78 9.60 9.17
N ALA A 2 12.17 8.98 10.30
CA ALA A 2 13.11 9.67 11.17
C ALA A 2 14.19 10.23 10.25
N SER A 3 14.56 11.49 10.42
CA SER A 3 15.69 12.09 9.70
C SER A 3 16.79 11.06 9.73
N ALA A 4 17.20 10.57 8.55
CA ALA A 4 18.36 9.70 8.47
C ALA A 4 19.50 10.48 9.16
N GLU A 5 19.79 10.14 10.40
CA GLU A 5 21.13 10.35 10.91
C GLU A 5 21.99 9.61 9.91
N VAL A 6 22.78 10.36 9.15
CA VAL A 6 23.74 9.84 8.21
C VAL A 6 24.61 8.88 9.01
N ARG A 7 24.26 7.58 8.98
CA ARG A 7 25.12 6.53 9.50
C ARG A 7 26.33 6.49 8.58
N SER A 8 27.49 6.74 9.13
CA SER A 8 28.80 6.60 8.46
C SER A 8 29.17 5.14 8.21
N ASP A 9 28.33 4.18 8.58
CA ASP A 9 28.58 2.75 8.43
C ASP A 9 27.61 2.12 7.43
N SER A 10 28.17 1.40 6.47
CA SER A 10 27.56 0.77 5.30
C SER A 10 26.65 -0.44 5.60
N ALA A 11 26.08 -0.57 6.79
CA ALA A 11 25.11 -1.61 7.10
C ALA A 11 23.71 -1.19 6.61
N PRO A 12 22.94 -2.08 5.96
CA PRO A 12 21.56 -1.78 5.56
C PRO A 12 20.71 -1.47 6.80
N TYR A 13 19.81 -0.48 6.69
CA TYR A 13 18.85 -0.17 7.74
C TYR A 13 17.84 -1.32 7.85
N GLY A 14 17.59 -1.77 9.08
CA GLY A 14 16.61 -2.84 9.36
C GLY A 14 17.23 -4.08 10.00
N LEU A 15 16.42 -5.11 10.14
CA LEU A 15 16.80 -6.40 10.68
C LEU A 15 17.67 -7.17 9.68
N ASP A 16 18.55 -8.03 10.18
CA ASP A 16 19.19 -9.04 9.35
C ASP A 16 18.17 -10.12 8.90
N ASP A 17 18.57 -10.97 7.96
CA ASP A 17 17.66 -11.94 7.36
C ASP A 17 17.22 -13.02 8.38
N ASP A 18 18.07 -13.41 9.33
CA ASP A 18 17.76 -14.40 10.36
C ASP A 18 16.75 -13.84 11.37
N MET A 19 16.94 -12.60 11.83
CA MET A 19 15.99 -11.92 12.72
C MET A 19 14.63 -11.72 12.05
N ARG A 20 14.63 -11.31 10.78
CA ARG A 20 13.39 -11.16 10.00
C ARG A 20 12.62 -12.47 9.89
N GLU A 21 13.31 -13.56 9.55
CA GLU A 21 12.69 -14.88 9.44
C GLU A 21 12.14 -15.35 10.80
N MET A 22 12.83 -15.06 11.90
CA MET A 22 12.35 -15.38 13.25
C MET A 22 11.04 -14.65 13.59
N VAL A 23 10.91 -13.36 13.22
CA VAL A 23 9.67 -12.60 13.40
C VAL A 23 8.53 -13.21 12.55
N LEU A 24 8.81 -13.58 11.31
CA LEU A 24 7.84 -14.21 10.41
C LEU A 24 7.41 -15.59 10.92
N GLU A 25 8.33 -16.39 11.44
CA GLU A 25 8.00 -17.69 12.04
C GLU A 25 7.13 -17.52 13.30
N THR A 26 7.40 -16.51 14.11
CA THR A 26 6.54 -16.15 15.25
C THR A 26 5.11 -15.87 14.78
N LEU A 27 4.92 -15.08 13.71
CA LEU A 27 3.59 -14.82 13.13
C LEU A 27 2.90 -16.10 12.63
N ARG A 28 3.63 -17.01 11.98
CA ARG A 28 3.07 -18.30 11.54
C ARG A 28 2.59 -19.14 12.71
N GLN A 29 3.32 -19.14 13.81
CA GLN A 29 2.91 -19.82 15.04
C GLN A 29 1.69 -19.15 15.68
N LEU A 30 1.60 -17.82 15.69
CA LEU A 30 0.45 -17.08 16.17
C LEU A 30 -0.82 -17.38 15.36
N ARG A 31 -0.71 -17.65 14.07
CA ARG A 31 -1.83 -18.10 13.22
C ARG A 31 -2.49 -19.38 13.74
N THR A 32 -1.75 -20.26 14.41
CA THR A 32 -2.26 -21.54 14.89
C THR A 32 -2.78 -21.50 16.33
N ARG A 33 -2.35 -20.53 17.17
CA ARG A 33 -2.76 -20.48 18.58
C ARG A 33 -3.59 -19.24 18.95
N LEU A 34 -3.23 -18.06 18.44
CA LEU A 34 -3.84 -16.79 18.84
C LEU A 34 -4.84 -16.28 17.80
N LEU A 35 -4.44 -16.29 16.54
CA LEU A 35 -5.19 -15.76 15.39
C LEU A 35 -5.76 -16.90 14.54
N THR A 36 -6.40 -17.89 15.18
CA THR A 36 -6.90 -19.06 14.44
C THR A 36 -8.03 -18.69 13.49
N ARG A 37 -8.21 -19.51 12.46
CA ARG A 37 -9.24 -19.28 11.45
C ARG A 37 -10.64 -19.17 12.08
N GLU A 38 -10.94 -20.00 13.08
CA GLU A 38 -12.22 -20.00 13.78
C GLU A 38 -12.46 -18.67 14.49
N LYS A 39 -11.47 -18.16 15.22
CA LYS A 39 -11.55 -16.86 15.92
C LYS A 39 -11.72 -15.72 14.92
N VAL A 40 -10.93 -15.70 13.84
CA VAL A 40 -10.98 -14.66 12.80
C VAL A 40 -12.37 -14.58 12.15
N LEU A 41 -12.98 -15.73 11.85
CA LEU A 41 -14.34 -15.79 11.31
C LEU A 41 -15.40 -15.41 12.37
N GLU A 42 -15.18 -15.74 13.63
CA GLU A 42 -16.07 -15.32 14.72
C GLU A 42 -16.05 -13.80 14.90
N TRP A 43 -14.87 -13.19 14.95
CA TRP A 43 -14.74 -11.73 15.07
C TRP A 43 -15.42 -10.99 13.91
N ASP A 44 -15.26 -11.50 12.67
CA ASP A 44 -15.93 -10.92 11.52
C ASP A 44 -17.46 -11.03 11.63
N ARG A 45 -18.00 -12.22 11.95
CA ARG A 45 -19.45 -12.44 12.05
C ARG A 45 -20.11 -11.62 13.15
N LYS A 46 -19.45 -11.47 14.30
CA LYS A 46 -19.97 -10.76 15.47
C LYS A 46 -19.54 -9.31 15.55
N GLU A 47 -18.76 -8.83 14.57
CA GLU A 47 -18.19 -7.48 14.54
C GLU A 47 -17.40 -7.13 15.81
N ILE A 48 -16.58 -8.09 16.30
CA ILE A 48 -15.78 -7.95 17.52
C ILE A 48 -14.40 -7.44 17.19
N PHE A 49 -13.98 -6.35 17.85
CA PHE A 49 -12.57 -5.96 17.93
C PHE A 49 -11.87 -6.86 18.96
N PRO A 50 -10.88 -7.67 18.57
CA PRO A 50 -10.22 -8.62 19.47
C PRO A 50 -9.15 -7.92 20.32
N GLU A 51 -9.59 -7.04 21.25
CA GLU A 51 -8.68 -6.20 22.04
C GLU A 51 -7.63 -7.03 22.79
N ALA A 52 -8.04 -8.15 23.41
CA ALA A 52 -7.12 -8.98 24.17
C ALA A 52 -6.01 -9.57 23.29
N GLU A 53 -6.38 -10.10 22.12
CA GLU A 53 -5.42 -10.67 21.18
C GLU A 53 -4.52 -9.59 20.55
N ILE A 54 -5.06 -8.41 20.27
CA ILE A 54 -4.23 -7.29 19.77
C ILE A 54 -3.24 -6.84 20.85
N ARG A 55 -3.64 -6.71 22.12
CA ARG A 55 -2.72 -6.38 23.21
C ARG A 55 -1.69 -7.50 23.44
N GLU A 56 -2.08 -8.77 23.29
CA GLU A 56 -1.14 -9.89 23.37
C GLU A 56 -0.05 -9.82 22.27
N LEU A 57 -0.40 -9.40 21.04
CA LEU A 57 0.60 -9.15 19.97
C LEU A 57 1.64 -8.09 20.35
N LEU A 58 1.25 -7.14 21.21
CA LEU A 58 2.11 -6.04 21.68
C LEU A 58 2.76 -6.36 23.02
N SER A 59 2.44 -7.49 23.65
CA SER A 59 2.97 -7.86 24.98
C SER A 59 4.49 -8.04 24.94
N PRO A 60 5.19 -7.96 26.09
CA PRO A 60 6.62 -8.20 26.15
C PRO A 60 7.06 -9.58 25.64
N ASP A 61 6.15 -10.57 25.67
CA ASP A 61 6.43 -11.95 25.22
C ASP A 61 6.46 -12.08 23.69
N ILE A 62 5.74 -11.20 22.96
CA ILE A 62 5.65 -11.21 21.48
C ILE A 62 6.33 -10.00 20.87
N GLY A 63 6.00 -8.80 21.33
CA GLY A 63 6.69 -7.56 21.03
C GLY A 63 6.65 -7.11 19.56
N LEU A 64 5.59 -7.35 18.81
CA LEU A 64 5.53 -6.96 17.40
C LEU A 64 5.68 -5.44 17.16
N GLN A 65 5.27 -4.60 18.12
CA GLN A 65 5.45 -3.14 18.05
C GLN A 65 6.90 -2.71 18.07
N LEU A 66 7.79 -3.54 18.61
CA LEU A 66 9.24 -3.25 18.65
C LEU A 66 9.84 -3.12 17.25
N LEU A 67 9.20 -3.75 16.26
CA LEU A 67 9.63 -3.70 14.86
C LEU A 67 9.76 -2.26 14.34
N PHE A 68 8.80 -1.38 14.64
CA PHE A 68 8.79 0.00 14.11
C PHE A 68 9.34 1.06 15.09
N ILE A 69 9.85 0.63 16.25
CA ILE A 69 10.47 1.52 17.24
C ILE A 69 12.01 1.42 17.10
N PRO A 70 12.74 2.56 17.04
CA PRO A 70 14.18 2.54 17.00
C PRO A 70 14.83 1.91 18.24
N GLU A 71 15.97 1.23 18.08
CA GLU A 71 16.69 0.56 19.16
C GLU A 71 16.98 1.48 20.36
N LYS A 72 17.35 2.75 20.12
CA LYS A 72 17.63 3.73 21.18
C LYS A 72 16.43 4.02 22.09
N PHE A 73 15.22 3.61 21.70
CA PHE A 73 13.98 3.75 22.46
C PHE A 73 13.38 2.39 22.86
N GLY A 74 14.18 1.33 22.82
CA GLY A 74 13.79 0.00 23.27
C GLY A 74 13.16 -0.89 22.20
N GLY A 75 13.18 -0.49 20.93
CA GLY A 75 12.66 -1.27 19.80
C GLY A 75 13.71 -2.15 19.12
N MET A 76 13.29 -2.77 18.00
CA MET A 76 14.16 -3.59 17.14
C MET A 76 14.78 -2.79 15.98
N GLY A 77 14.28 -1.58 15.69
CA GLY A 77 14.78 -0.74 14.60
C GLY A 77 14.56 -1.33 13.21
N GLY A 78 13.46 -2.05 13.00
CA GLY A 78 13.13 -2.64 11.70
C GLY A 78 12.95 -1.61 10.59
N GLY A 79 13.38 -1.97 9.39
CA GLY A 79 13.26 -1.16 8.17
C GLY A 79 11.93 -1.36 7.44
N ALA A 80 11.80 -0.70 6.30
CA ALA A 80 10.63 -0.84 5.43
C ALA A 80 10.48 -2.27 4.88
N ARG A 81 11.60 -2.98 4.61
CA ARG A 81 11.58 -4.39 4.20
C ARG A 81 10.98 -5.29 5.27
N ASP A 82 11.32 -5.04 6.54
CA ASP A 82 10.85 -5.85 7.67
C ASP A 82 9.36 -5.61 7.92
N CYS A 83 8.96 -4.35 7.98
CA CYS A 83 7.57 -3.96 8.11
C CYS A 83 6.72 -4.46 6.94
N PHE A 84 7.23 -4.40 5.70
CA PHE A 84 6.57 -4.97 4.53
C PHE A 84 6.31 -6.48 4.69
N ALA A 85 7.35 -7.25 5.08
CA ALA A 85 7.25 -8.70 5.22
C ALA A 85 6.22 -9.09 6.31
N VAL A 86 6.29 -8.47 7.48
CA VAL A 86 5.36 -8.69 8.61
C VAL A 86 3.94 -8.28 8.23
N THR A 87 3.76 -7.11 7.63
CA THR A 87 2.43 -6.60 7.27
C THR A 87 1.75 -7.46 6.20
N ARG A 88 2.52 -7.97 5.22
CA ARG A 88 2.03 -8.93 4.21
C ARG A 88 1.57 -10.23 4.86
N GLU A 89 2.36 -10.81 5.76
CA GLU A 89 1.99 -12.05 6.46
C GLU A 89 0.75 -11.87 7.34
N MET A 90 0.65 -10.75 8.07
CA MET A 90 -0.56 -10.43 8.83
C MET A 90 -1.79 -10.25 7.93
N GLY A 91 -1.61 -9.65 6.73
CA GLY A 91 -2.67 -9.52 5.72
C GLY A 91 -3.19 -10.87 5.23
N LYS A 92 -2.33 -11.90 5.15
CA LYS A 92 -2.73 -13.28 4.84
C LYS A 92 -3.55 -13.92 5.96
N ILE A 93 -3.21 -13.61 7.22
CA ILE A 93 -3.93 -14.15 8.37
C ILE A 93 -5.32 -13.51 8.49
N CYS A 94 -5.37 -12.18 8.57
CA CYS A 94 -6.61 -11.39 8.66
C CYS A 94 -6.35 -9.92 8.38
N LEU A 95 -6.94 -9.38 7.32
CA LEU A 95 -6.77 -7.96 6.98
C LEU A 95 -7.30 -7.02 8.08
N GLY A 96 -8.34 -7.40 8.82
CA GLY A 96 -8.85 -6.62 9.95
C GLY A 96 -7.84 -6.52 11.08
N VAL A 97 -7.20 -7.63 11.47
CA VAL A 97 -6.12 -7.65 12.50
C VAL A 97 -4.89 -6.88 12.00
N ALA A 98 -4.50 -7.08 10.74
CA ALA A 98 -3.40 -6.33 10.12
C ALA A 98 -3.66 -4.83 10.14
N THR A 99 -4.90 -4.39 9.84
CA THR A 99 -5.31 -2.97 9.91
C THR A 99 -5.25 -2.43 11.34
N ALA A 100 -5.66 -3.20 12.34
CA ALA A 100 -5.58 -2.79 13.74
C ALA A 100 -4.11 -2.61 14.20
N PHE A 101 -3.23 -3.55 13.86
CA PHE A 101 -1.79 -3.44 14.15
C PHE A 101 -1.15 -2.26 13.41
N PHE A 102 -1.45 -2.11 12.13
CA PHE A 102 -0.96 -0.99 11.33
C PHE A 102 -1.44 0.38 11.87
N ALA A 103 -2.65 0.46 12.41
CA ALA A 103 -3.17 1.68 13.03
C ALA A 103 -2.33 2.12 14.24
N ILE A 104 -1.76 1.17 15.00
CA ILE A 104 -0.85 1.45 16.12
C ILE A 104 0.46 2.05 15.60
N GLN A 105 1.04 1.45 14.55
CA GLN A 105 2.21 2.00 13.88
C GLN A 105 1.93 3.41 13.35
N LEU A 106 0.84 3.59 12.59
CA LEU A 106 0.44 4.87 12.00
C LEU A 106 0.24 5.95 13.08
N GLY A 107 -0.37 5.60 14.23
CA GLY A 107 -0.52 6.50 15.37
C GLY A 107 0.82 6.87 16.02
N THR A 108 1.82 6.00 15.95
CA THR A 108 3.17 6.22 16.49
C THR A 108 4.03 7.09 15.55
N ASP A 109 3.77 7.06 14.24
CA ASP A 109 4.60 7.72 13.24
C ASP A 109 4.77 9.24 13.45
N PRO A 110 3.75 10.07 13.83
CA PRO A 110 3.97 11.49 14.11
C PRO A 110 4.98 11.73 15.23
N ILE A 111 5.03 10.82 16.22
CA ILE A 111 6.02 10.88 17.30
C ILE A 111 7.41 10.54 16.75
N LEU A 112 7.52 9.51 15.94
CA LEU A 112 8.78 9.09 15.31
C LEU A 112 9.39 10.20 14.45
N VAL A 113 8.58 10.84 13.60
CA VAL A 113 9.09 11.82 12.63
C VAL A 113 9.21 13.23 13.20
N GLY A 114 8.39 13.59 14.21
CA GLY A 114 8.24 14.99 14.62
C GLY A 114 8.59 15.32 16.07
N ALA A 115 8.60 14.33 16.98
CA ALA A 115 8.81 14.60 18.41
C ALA A 115 10.28 14.89 18.74
N THR A 116 10.49 15.63 19.83
CA THR A 116 11.83 15.82 20.41
C THR A 116 12.35 14.51 21.02
N ASP A 117 13.67 14.40 21.26
CA ASP A 117 14.25 13.19 21.87
C ASP A 117 13.66 12.88 23.24
N ALA A 118 13.38 13.91 24.05
CA ALA A 118 12.72 13.72 25.35
C ALA A 118 11.28 13.19 25.20
N GLN A 119 10.53 13.70 24.23
CA GLN A 119 9.18 13.22 23.92
C GLN A 119 9.22 11.79 23.36
N LYS A 120 10.17 11.47 22.47
CA LYS A 120 10.40 10.12 21.95
C LYS A 120 10.72 9.13 23.06
N ALA A 121 11.64 9.49 23.97
CA ALA A 121 11.97 8.66 25.12
C ALA A 121 10.74 8.35 25.99
N LYS A 122 9.87 9.38 26.24
CA LYS A 122 8.64 9.19 27.01
C LYS A 122 7.65 8.25 26.32
N TRP A 123 7.26 8.57 25.09
CA TRP A 123 6.12 7.88 24.44
C TRP A 123 6.53 6.63 23.69
N LEU A 124 7.66 6.62 22.97
CA LEU A 124 8.13 5.40 22.31
C LEU A 124 8.59 4.37 23.33
N GLY A 125 9.19 4.80 24.45
CA GLY A 125 9.52 3.90 25.56
C GLY A 125 8.27 3.22 26.12
N ALA A 126 7.19 3.98 26.41
CA ALA A 126 5.93 3.43 26.89
C ALA A 126 5.27 2.48 25.87
N ILE A 127 5.35 2.78 24.57
CA ILE A 127 4.84 1.89 23.52
C ILE A 127 5.71 0.62 23.43
N ALA A 128 7.04 0.73 23.58
CA ALA A 128 7.96 -0.40 23.57
C ALA A 128 7.76 -1.34 24.76
N GLU A 129 7.38 -0.82 25.94
CA GLU A 129 7.05 -1.65 27.12
C GLU A 129 5.86 -2.59 26.87
N GLY A 130 5.02 -2.30 25.87
CA GLY A 130 3.96 -3.17 25.38
C GLY A 130 2.55 -2.73 25.79
N GLU A 131 1.56 -3.42 25.22
CA GLU A 131 0.13 -3.30 25.46
C GLU A 131 -0.52 -1.93 25.16
N THR A 132 0.24 -0.90 24.82
CA THR A 132 -0.26 0.44 24.51
C THR A 132 -0.87 0.50 23.11
N LEU A 133 -2.19 0.70 23.04
CA LEU A 133 -2.90 0.94 21.79
C LEU A 133 -2.79 2.41 21.39
N VAL A 134 -2.28 2.66 20.20
CA VAL A 134 -2.11 4.02 19.66
C VAL A 134 -3.05 4.24 18.48
N ALA A 135 -3.58 5.46 18.32
CA ALA A 135 -4.40 5.82 17.18
C ALA A 135 -3.97 7.11 16.50
N TYR A 136 -4.16 7.16 15.18
CA TYR A 136 -3.89 8.33 14.33
C TYR A 136 -5.18 9.13 14.09
N ALA A 137 -5.34 10.26 14.76
CA ALA A 137 -6.58 11.03 14.78
C ALA A 137 -6.47 12.28 13.89
N VAL A 138 -6.58 12.11 12.59
CA VAL A 138 -6.45 13.16 11.57
C VAL A 138 -7.76 13.44 10.85
N THR A 139 -8.41 12.42 10.30
CA THR A 139 -9.62 12.54 9.49
C THR A 139 -10.79 13.16 10.27
N GLU A 140 -11.54 14.05 9.62
CA GLU A 140 -12.75 14.67 10.13
C GLU A 140 -13.93 14.45 9.19
N PRO A 141 -15.20 14.65 9.63
CA PRO A 141 -16.37 14.51 8.75
C PRO A 141 -16.29 15.35 7.46
N GLY A 142 -15.61 16.51 7.50
CA GLY A 142 -15.43 17.41 6.36
C GLY A 142 -14.01 17.41 5.76
N ALA A 143 -13.07 16.65 6.32
CA ALA A 143 -11.66 16.67 5.91
C ALA A 143 -11.06 15.26 5.89
N GLY A 144 -11.24 14.54 4.79
CA GLY A 144 -10.58 13.25 4.51
C GLY A 144 -9.43 13.45 3.52
N SER A 145 -9.74 13.40 2.22
CA SER A 145 -8.74 13.61 1.16
C SER A 145 -8.16 15.02 1.14
N ASN A 146 -8.93 16.02 1.57
CA ASN A 146 -8.48 17.41 1.66
C ASN A 146 -8.23 17.82 3.11
N LEU A 147 -7.01 17.62 3.59
CA LEU A 147 -6.61 18.01 4.94
C LEU A 147 -6.57 19.53 5.17
N ALA A 148 -6.59 20.34 4.10
CA ALA A 148 -6.70 21.80 4.24
C ALA A 148 -8.08 22.26 4.74
N ALA A 149 -9.09 21.36 4.72
CA ALA A 149 -10.43 21.61 5.25
C ALA A 149 -10.59 21.24 6.74
N LEU A 150 -9.49 20.95 7.44
CA LEU A 150 -9.46 20.63 8.88
C LEU A 150 -10.17 21.72 9.69
N LYS A 151 -10.98 21.31 10.69
CA LYS A 151 -11.77 22.22 11.53
C LYS A 151 -11.51 22.05 13.03
N THR A 152 -10.95 20.92 13.48
CA THR A 152 -10.55 20.73 14.88
C THR A 152 -9.55 21.81 15.26
N LYS A 153 -9.86 22.61 16.28
CA LYS A 153 -9.03 23.73 16.75
C LYS A 153 -8.22 23.33 17.97
N ALA A 154 -7.07 23.97 18.12
CA ALA A 154 -6.26 23.94 19.33
C ALA A 154 -5.93 25.41 19.69
N GLU A 155 -6.65 25.94 20.68
CA GLU A 155 -6.51 27.34 21.13
C GLU A 155 -5.48 27.40 22.27
N PRO A 156 -4.42 28.24 22.14
CA PRO A 156 -3.42 28.37 23.18
C PRO A 156 -4.01 29.06 24.41
N VAL A 157 -3.67 28.57 25.59
CA VAL A 157 -3.99 29.18 26.88
C VAL A 157 -2.68 29.66 27.52
N THR A 158 -2.63 30.95 27.88
CA THR A 158 -1.44 31.61 28.40
C THR A 158 -1.56 31.92 29.90
N ALA A 159 -0.43 31.82 30.60
CA ALA A 159 -0.28 32.37 31.96
C ALA A 159 -0.23 33.90 31.94
N GLU A 160 -0.22 34.52 33.13
CA GLU A 160 -0.16 36.00 33.29
C GLU A 160 1.09 36.62 32.63
N ASP A 161 2.19 35.88 32.56
CA ASP A 161 3.44 36.32 31.92
C ASP A 161 3.45 36.16 30.39
N GLY A 162 2.33 35.69 29.78
CA GLY A 162 2.20 35.46 28.34
C GLY A 162 2.75 34.12 27.87
N THR A 163 3.26 33.27 28.75
CA THR A 163 3.76 31.93 28.40
C THR A 163 2.58 30.98 28.12
N ILE A 164 2.60 30.22 26.99
CA ILE A 164 1.61 29.21 26.69
C ILE A 164 1.83 28.02 27.62
N THR A 165 0.82 27.64 28.40
CA THR A 165 0.86 26.55 29.38
C THR A 165 0.27 25.26 28.79
N HIS A 166 -0.82 25.38 28.02
CA HIS A 166 -1.53 24.27 27.40
C HIS A 166 -2.34 24.78 26.20
N TYR A 167 -2.93 23.83 25.48
CA TYR A 167 -3.91 24.09 24.41
C TYR A 167 -5.25 23.50 24.76
N LYS A 168 -6.35 24.17 24.41
CA LYS A 168 -7.71 23.63 24.44
C LYS A 168 -8.09 23.12 23.06
N LEU A 169 -8.32 21.81 22.97
CA LEU A 169 -8.71 21.15 21.73
C LEU A 169 -10.22 21.01 21.64
N ASN A 170 -10.80 21.47 20.53
CA ASN A 170 -12.23 21.40 20.23
C ASN A 170 -12.47 20.89 18.82
N GLY A 171 -13.28 19.82 18.67
CA GLY A 171 -13.62 19.27 17.37
C GLY A 171 -14.06 17.82 17.38
N THR A 172 -14.20 17.25 16.20
CA THR A 172 -14.63 15.85 16.01
C THR A 172 -13.71 15.18 14.99
N LYS A 173 -13.23 14.00 15.33
CA LYS A 173 -12.51 13.12 14.41
C LYS A 173 -13.41 11.98 13.96
N GLN A 174 -13.24 11.51 12.72
CA GLN A 174 -14.08 10.49 12.11
C GLN A 174 -13.26 9.36 11.52
N PHE A 175 -13.79 8.15 11.58
CA PHE A 175 -13.17 6.94 11.03
C PHE A 175 -11.78 6.62 11.60
N ILE A 176 -11.58 6.84 12.90
CA ILE A 176 -10.30 6.62 13.56
C ILE A 176 -10.13 5.14 13.90
N SER A 177 -9.21 4.48 13.22
CA SER A 177 -8.85 3.08 13.48
C SER A 177 -8.28 2.96 14.89
N THR A 178 -8.73 1.92 15.61
CA THR A 178 -8.42 1.69 17.04
C THR A 178 -8.92 2.80 17.97
N GLY A 179 -9.59 3.83 17.45
CA GLY A 179 -9.97 5.05 18.18
C GLY A 179 -10.84 4.82 19.39
N GLY A 180 -11.71 3.79 19.40
CA GLY A 180 -12.58 3.45 20.52
C GLY A 180 -11.84 2.76 21.68
N TYR A 181 -10.61 2.31 21.48
CA TYR A 181 -9.83 1.53 22.45
C TYR A 181 -8.45 2.14 22.75
N ALA A 182 -7.98 3.07 21.91
CA ALA A 182 -6.64 3.66 22.01
C ALA A 182 -6.39 4.27 23.40
N ASP A 183 -5.21 3.97 23.94
CA ASP A 183 -4.71 4.52 25.20
C ASP A 183 -3.99 5.86 24.93
N LEU A 184 -3.40 6.00 23.73
CA LEU A 184 -2.65 7.17 23.26
C LEU A 184 -3.09 7.55 21.84
N LEU A 185 -3.28 8.83 21.58
CA LEU A 185 -3.69 9.31 20.26
C LEU A 185 -2.79 10.46 19.80
N THR A 186 -2.41 10.42 18.52
CA THR A 186 -1.79 11.58 17.84
C THR A 186 -2.86 12.33 17.08
N VAL A 187 -3.26 13.49 17.60
CA VAL A 187 -4.38 14.30 17.11
C VAL A 187 -3.86 15.49 16.32
N LEU A 188 -4.29 15.62 15.06
CA LEU A 188 -4.00 16.81 14.25
C LEU A 188 -5.07 17.88 14.47
N ALA A 189 -4.67 19.07 14.93
CA ALA A 189 -5.55 20.20 15.18
C ALA A 189 -4.95 21.52 14.65
N LEU A 190 -5.80 22.52 14.41
CA LEU A 190 -5.40 23.85 13.94
C LEU A 190 -5.00 24.74 15.12
N THR A 191 -3.74 25.14 15.18
CA THR A 191 -3.27 26.27 15.97
C THR A 191 -3.29 27.55 15.12
N PRO A 192 -3.07 28.75 15.71
CA PRO A 192 -2.90 29.99 14.94
C PRO A 192 -1.79 29.89 13.87
N GLU A 193 -0.75 29.08 14.12
CA GLU A 193 0.40 28.87 13.22
C GLU A 193 0.13 27.82 12.15
N GLY A 194 -0.96 27.05 12.26
CA GLY A 194 -1.35 26.03 11.31
C GLY A 194 -1.55 24.65 11.93
N PRO A 195 -1.77 23.60 11.08
CA PRO A 195 -1.97 22.24 11.57
C PRO A 195 -0.80 21.76 12.42
N THR A 196 -1.11 21.17 13.58
CA THR A 196 -0.16 20.76 14.62
C THR A 196 -0.60 19.43 15.22
N PHE A 197 0.34 18.52 15.47
CA PHE A 197 0.04 17.27 16.19
C PHE A 197 0.18 17.44 17.69
N PHE A 198 -0.78 16.85 18.40
CA PHE A 198 -0.81 16.75 19.85
C PHE A 198 -0.94 15.28 20.27
N VAL A 199 -0.28 14.90 21.36
CA VAL A 199 -0.51 13.61 22.00
C VAL A 199 -1.60 13.77 23.07
N VAL A 200 -2.70 13.04 22.90
CA VAL A 200 -3.85 12.99 23.83
C VAL A 200 -3.93 11.60 24.44
N GLU A 201 -4.00 11.55 25.78
CA GLU A 201 -4.08 10.30 26.53
C GLU A 201 -5.56 9.95 26.83
N LYS A 202 -5.88 8.65 26.87
CA LYS A 202 -7.18 8.16 27.29
C LYS A 202 -7.53 8.68 28.67
N GLY A 203 -8.79 9.07 28.86
CA GLY A 203 -9.26 9.59 30.15
C GLY A 203 -9.01 11.08 30.36
N THR A 204 -8.36 11.80 29.43
CA THR A 204 -8.24 13.26 29.49
C THR A 204 -9.65 13.88 29.54
N PRO A 205 -9.96 14.77 30.50
CA PRO A 205 -11.26 15.41 30.60
C PRO A 205 -11.69 16.07 29.29
N GLY A 206 -12.98 15.89 28.90
CA GLY A 206 -13.51 16.43 27.64
C GLY A 206 -13.25 15.53 26.42
N PHE A 207 -12.30 14.57 26.48
CA PHE A 207 -12.07 13.62 25.41
C PHE A 207 -13.02 12.43 25.51
N LYS A 208 -13.73 12.12 24.39
CA LYS A 208 -14.68 11.00 24.32
C LYS A 208 -14.39 10.13 23.09
N GLN A 209 -14.26 8.83 23.36
CA GLN A 209 -14.18 7.79 22.34
C GLN A 209 -15.61 7.31 22.01
N GLY A 210 -16.01 7.38 20.74
CA GLY A 210 -17.35 7.04 20.29
C GLY A 210 -17.52 5.52 20.04
N LYS A 211 -18.78 5.12 19.79
CA LYS A 211 -19.12 3.74 19.39
C LYS A 211 -18.45 3.40 18.06
N GLY A 212 -17.98 2.15 17.91
CA GLY A 212 -17.43 1.65 16.64
C GLY A 212 -18.46 1.67 15.52
N GLU A 213 -17.96 1.95 14.31
CA GLU A 213 -18.76 1.93 13.08
C GLU A 213 -19.08 0.49 12.66
N GLU A 214 -20.29 0.26 12.17
CA GLU A 214 -20.70 -0.98 11.49
C GLU A 214 -20.16 -0.96 10.07
N LYS A 215 -19.33 -1.95 9.68
CA LYS A 215 -18.54 -1.89 8.44
C LYS A 215 -18.82 -3.03 7.49
N HIS A 216 -18.61 -2.77 6.21
CA HIS A 216 -18.67 -3.77 5.15
C HIS A 216 -17.66 -4.90 5.35
N GLY A 217 -16.40 -4.57 5.69
CA GLY A 217 -15.31 -5.49 5.96
C GLY A 217 -14.38 -4.99 7.06
N ILE A 218 -13.24 -5.63 7.25
CA ILE A 218 -12.27 -5.40 8.33
C ILE A 218 -12.95 -5.27 9.72
N ARG A 219 -13.93 -6.12 9.99
CA ARG A 219 -14.77 -6.02 11.18
C ARG A 219 -14.00 -6.31 12.47
N ALA A 220 -12.89 -7.06 12.37
CA ALA A 220 -11.94 -7.26 13.46
C ALA A 220 -11.04 -6.03 13.76
N SER A 221 -11.17 -4.93 13.01
CA SER A 221 -10.52 -3.65 13.31
C SER A 221 -11.56 -2.68 13.85
N ASN A 222 -11.34 -2.07 15.01
CA ASN A 222 -12.21 -0.98 15.47
C ASN A 222 -12.00 0.28 14.62
N THR A 223 -13.06 1.00 14.36
CA THR A 223 -13.06 2.31 13.70
C THR A 223 -14.12 3.16 14.38
N SER A 224 -13.75 4.29 14.98
CA SER A 224 -14.68 5.08 15.82
C SER A 224 -14.57 6.59 15.55
N PRO A 225 -15.65 7.35 15.76
CA PRO A 225 -15.56 8.81 15.89
C PRO A 225 -14.96 9.18 17.25
N LEU A 226 -14.34 10.35 17.33
CA LEU A 226 -13.80 10.94 18.56
C LEU A 226 -14.35 12.36 18.73
N THR A 227 -14.64 12.74 19.96
CA THR A 227 -15.07 14.10 20.29
C THR A 227 -14.08 14.74 21.27
N LEU A 228 -13.70 15.96 20.98
CA LEU A 228 -12.85 16.81 21.79
C LEU A 228 -13.69 18.03 22.18
N ASP A 229 -13.93 18.21 23.48
CA ASP A 229 -14.78 19.25 24.06
C ASP A 229 -14.00 19.90 25.21
N ASP A 230 -13.37 21.04 24.91
CA ASP A 230 -12.44 21.75 25.80
C ASP A 230 -11.34 20.85 26.39
N VAL A 231 -10.78 19.95 25.58
CA VAL A 231 -9.72 19.03 26.01
C VAL A 231 -8.43 19.81 26.26
N GLU A 232 -8.01 19.89 27.52
CA GLU A 232 -6.78 20.56 27.92
C GLU A 232 -5.56 19.65 27.69
N VAL A 233 -4.67 20.09 26.80
CA VAL A 233 -3.45 19.34 26.42
C VAL A 233 -2.23 20.18 26.81
N PRO A 234 -1.38 19.67 27.73
CA PRO A 234 -0.20 20.38 28.18
C PRO A 234 0.74 20.72 26.99
N ILE A 235 1.46 21.85 27.09
CA ILE A 235 2.42 22.27 26.05
C ILE A 235 3.47 21.18 25.74
N GLY A 236 3.86 20.38 26.72
CA GLY A 236 4.78 19.24 26.55
C GLY A 236 4.25 18.11 25.66
N ASN A 237 2.94 18.08 25.38
CA ASN A 237 2.31 17.10 24.49
C ASN A 237 2.14 17.62 23.05
N LEU A 238 2.56 18.85 22.74
CA LEU A 238 2.70 19.33 21.37
C LEU A 238 3.91 18.62 20.72
N VAL A 239 3.68 17.86 19.66
CA VAL A 239 4.72 17.05 19.01
C VAL A 239 5.80 17.95 18.42
N GLY A 240 7.03 17.78 18.89
CA GLY A 240 8.19 18.54 18.45
C GLY A 240 8.32 19.94 19.07
N GLY A 241 7.37 20.38 19.90
CA GLY A 241 7.41 21.65 20.63
C GLY A 241 7.23 22.91 19.76
N VAL A 242 7.06 22.79 18.43
CA VAL A 242 6.88 23.89 17.49
C VAL A 242 5.55 23.72 16.76
N PRO A 243 4.58 24.67 16.92
CA PRO A 243 3.29 24.58 16.23
C PRO A 243 3.43 24.81 14.72
N GLY A 244 2.40 24.41 13.94
CA GLY A 244 2.34 24.59 12.50
C GLY A 244 3.14 23.55 11.66
N GLN A 245 3.75 22.52 12.28
CA GLN A 245 4.55 21.51 11.56
C GLN A 245 3.75 20.27 11.15
N GLY A 246 2.48 20.16 11.55
CA GLY A 246 1.69 18.92 11.41
C GLY A 246 1.51 18.43 10.00
N LEU A 247 1.28 19.29 8.99
CA LEU A 247 1.17 18.84 7.58
C LEU A 247 2.50 18.32 7.04
N LYS A 248 3.63 18.92 7.44
CA LYS A 248 4.94 18.42 7.04
C LYS A 248 5.20 17.04 7.64
N GLN A 249 4.89 16.85 8.91
CA GLN A 249 5.00 15.58 9.62
C GLN A 249 4.08 14.52 8.98
N ALA A 250 2.80 14.85 8.71
CA ALA A 250 1.87 13.96 8.03
C ALA A 250 2.36 13.52 6.64
N ASN A 251 2.90 14.44 5.85
CA ASN A 251 3.44 14.12 4.52
C ASN A 251 4.65 13.18 4.59
N GLN A 252 5.49 13.28 5.61
CA GLN A 252 6.62 12.35 5.82
C GLN A 252 6.13 10.94 6.15
N VAL A 253 5.02 10.81 6.87
CA VAL A 253 4.37 9.54 7.20
C VAL A 253 3.78 8.87 5.95
N PHE A 254 3.03 9.60 5.13
CA PHE A 254 2.27 9.04 4.00
C PHE A 254 3.11 8.32 2.93
N GLY A 255 4.37 8.67 2.74
CA GLY A 255 5.24 7.99 1.77
C GLY A 255 5.45 6.51 2.10
N TYR A 256 5.66 6.22 3.38
CA TYR A 256 5.91 4.89 3.91
C TYR A 256 4.62 4.09 4.16
N THR A 257 3.58 4.71 4.73
CA THR A 257 2.35 4.01 5.11
C THR A 257 1.58 3.43 3.93
N ARG A 258 1.68 4.05 2.74
CA ARG A 258 1.10 3.52 1.49
C ARG A 258 1.71 2.18 1.09
N LEU A 259 3.01 1.98 1.31
CA LEU A 259 3.66 0.68 1.11
C LEU A 259 3.05 -0.38 2.02
N MET A 260 2.79 -0.05 3.30
CA MET A 260 2.19 -0.99 4.26
C MET A 260 0.76 -1.37 3.89
N VAL A 261 -0.05 -0.40 3.45
CA VAL A 261 -1.40 -0.67 2.93
C VAL A 261 -1.35 -1.63 1.73
N ALA A 262 -0.41 -1.41 0.81
CA ALA A 262 -0.21 -2.29 -0.33
C ALA A 262 0.23 -3.70 0.10
N ALA A 263 1.11 -3.80 1.10
CA ALA A 263 1.56 -5.08 1.65
C ALA A 263 0.42 -5.89 2.27
N MET A 264 -0.46 -5.25 3.08
CA MET A 264 -1.65 -5.90 3.63
C MET A 264 -2.58 -6.43 2.53
N ALA A 265 -2.81 -5.61 1.50
CA ALA A 265 -3.67 -5.98 0.38
C ALA A 265 -3.06 -7.14 -0.43
N LEU A 266 -1.73 -7.14 -0.65
CA LEU A 266 -1.02 -8.24 -1.29
C LEU A 266 -1.25 -9.54 -0.52
N GLY A 267 -1.04 -9.54 0.80
CA GLY A 267 -1.27 -10.69 1.66
C GLY A 267 -2.70 -11.21 1.57
N ALA A 268 -3.71 -10.33 1.59
CA ALA A 268 -5.11 -10.71 1.44
C ALA A 268 -5.42 -11.31 0.05
N GLY A 269 -4.83 -10.76 -1.02
CA GLY A 269 -4.97 -11.33 -2.37
C GLY A 269 -4.34 -12.71 -2.50
N GLU A 270 -3.17 -12.93 -1.88
CA GLU A 270 -2.50 -14.22 -1.82
C GLU A 270 -3.32 -15.24 -1.01
N ALA A 271 -3.89 -14.83 0.14
CA ALA A 271 -4.77 -15.69 0.93
C ALA A 271 -6.02 -16.14 0.15
N ALA A 272 -6.59 -15.26 -0.68
CA ALA A 272 -7.70 -15.65 -1.55
C ALA A 272 -7.29 -16.74 -2.57
N LEU A 273 -6.09 -16.63 -3.14
CA LEU A 273 -5.53 -17.67 -4.04
C LEU A 273 -5.24 -18.97 -3.29
N GLU A 274 -4.71 -18.90 -2.05
CA GLU A 274 -4.47 -20.08 -1.19
C GLU A 274 -5.76 -20.87 -0.90
N ILE A 275 -6.92 -20.23 -0.96
CA ILE A 275 -8.24 -20.89 -0.86
C ILE A 275 -8.71 -21.42 -2.23
N ALA A 276 -8.56 -20.62 -3.29
CA ALA A 276 -9.12 -20.96 -4.60
C ALA A 276 -8.34 -22.07 -5.33
N VAL A 277 -7.03 -22.16 -5.12
CA VAL A 277 -6.18 -23.16 -5.81
C VAL A 277 -6.49 -24.59 -5.36
N PRO A 278 -6.50 -24.96 -4.05
CA PRO A 278 -6.89 -26.29 -3.61
C PRO A 278 -8.33 -26.63 -4.01
N TYR A 279 -9.26 -25.68 -3.88
CA TYR A 279 -10.64 -25.90 -4.32
C TYR A 279 -10.72 -26.27 -5.80
N ALA A 280 -9.93 -25.63 -6.67
CA ALA A 280 -9.90 -25.95 -8.10
C ALA A 280 -9.35 -27.35 -8.39
N GLN A 281 -8.45 -27.88 -7.55
CA GLN A 281 -7.91 -29.23 -7.65
C GLN A 281 -8.92 -30.32 -7.20
N GLU A 282 -9.71 -30.01 -6.19
CA GLU A 282 -10.67 -30.96 -5.60
C GLU A 282 -12.03 -30.96 -6.29
N ARG A 283 -12.49 -29.81 -6.77
CA ARG A 283 -13.84 -29.65 -7.34
C ARG A 283 -13.95 -30.26 -8.72
N ILE A 284 -14.74 -31.33 -8.84
CA ILE A 284 -15.00 -32.04 -10.10
C ILE A 284 -16.24 -31.47 -10.79
N GLN A 285 -16.10 -31.05 -12.04
CA GLN A 285 -17.20 -30.63 -12.93
C GLN A 285 -16.85 -31.03 -14.38
N PHE A 286 -17.88 -31.37 -15.16
CA PHE A 286 -17.70 -31.79 -16.57
C PHE A 286 -16.62 -32.85 -16.74
N GLY A 287 -16.63 -33.90 -15.89
CA GLY A 287 -15.77 -35.05 -15.97
C GLY A 287 -14.32 -34.87 -15.52
N GLY A 288 -13.97 -33.79 -14.85
CA GLY A 288 -12.62 -33.58 -14.31
C GLY A 288 -12.54 -32.39 -13.33
N PRO A 289 -11.40 -32.22 -12.65
CA PRO A 289 -11.22 -31.10 -11.72
C PRO A 289 -11.24 -29.75 -12.46
N LEU A 290 -11.61 -28.71 -11.74
CA LEU A 290 -11.69 -27.35 -12.33
C LEU A 290 -10.32 -26.84 -12.80
N CYS A 291 -9.24 -27.25 -12.14
CA CYS A 291 -7.89 -26.87 -12.55
C CYS A 291 -7.51 -27.37 -13.96
N ASP A 292 -8.16 -28.40 -14.48
CA ASP A 292 -7.96 -28.88 -15.86
C ASP A 292 -8.75 -28.11 -16.92
N LYS A 293 -9.57 -27.14 -16.49
CA LYS A 293 -10.39 -26.34 -17.41
C LYS A 293 -9.65 -25.03 -17.73
N GLN A 294 -9.03 -24.95 -18.90
CA GLN A 294 -8.21 -23.81 -19.33
C GLN A 294 -8.95 -22.48 -19.18
N GLY A 295 -10.21 -22.39 -19.62
CA GLY A 295 -11.01 -21.16 -19.48
C GLY A 295 -11.22 -20.74 -18.03
N TYR A 296 -11.29 -21.68 -17.08
CA TYR A 296 -11.38 -21.41 -15.66
C TYR A 296 -10.05 -20.87 -15.10
N THR A 297 -8.95 -21.61 -15.30
CA THR A 297 -7.64 -21.26 -14.75
C THR A 297 -7.10 -19.95 -15.33
N HIS A 298 -7.23 -19.77 -16.65
CA HIS A 298 -6.70 -18.61 -17.37
C HIS A 298 -7.53 -17.33 -17.19
N LYS A 299 -8.74 -17.45 -16.68
CA LYS A 299 -9.60 -16.32 -16.36
C LYS A 299 -9.57 -15.95 -14.88
N LEU A 300 -9.66 -16.95 -13.99
CA LEU A 300 -9.97 -16.71 -12.58
C LEU A 300 -8.76 -16.89 -11.65
N ILE A 301 -7.68 -17.56 -12.05
CA ILE A 301 -6.54 -17.86 -11.18
C ILE A 301 -5.26 -17.20 -11.70
N VAL A 302 -4.79 -17.61 -12.87
CA VAL A 302 -3.44 -17.27 -13.37
C VAL A 302 -3.21 -15.78 -13.56
N PRO A 303 -4.12 -14.97 -14.18
CA PRO A 303 -3.88 -13.53 -14.35
C PRO A 303 -3.78 -12.78 -13.02
N HIS A 304 -4.52 -13.25 -12.01
CA HIS A 304 -4.50 -12.66 -10.68
C HIS A 304 -3.22 -13.03 -9.92
N HIS A 305 -2.75 -14.27 -10.07
CA HIS A 305 -1.44 -14.67 -9.56
C HIS A 305 -0.30 -13.85 -10.17
N VAL A 306 -0.33 -13.62 -11.49
CA VAL A 306 0.63 -12.73 -12.19
C VAL A 306 0.64 -11.33 -11.59
N ASN A 307 -0.53 -10.74 -11.32
CA ASN A 307 -0.62 -9.41 -10.72
C ASN A 307 -0.08 -9.39 -9.27
N MET A 308 -0.28 -10.46 -8.48
CA MET A 308 0.33 -10.56 -7.14
C MET A 308 1.86 -10.64 -7.24
N LEU A 309 2.40 -11.42 -8.18
CA LEU A 309 3.86 -11.49 -8.43
C LEU A 309 4.43 -10.12 -8.85
N ALA A 310 3.73 -9.40 -9.74
CA ALA A 310 4.14 -8.07 -10.19
C ALA A 310 4.12 -7.04 -9.06
N GLY A 311 3.04 -7.04 -8.27
CA GLY A 311 2.92 -6.19 -7.08
C GLY A 311 4.01 -6.47 -6.07
N ASN A 312 4.27 -7.75 -5.77
CA ASN A 312 5.34 -8.14 -4.85
C ASN A 312 6.72 -7.67 -5.34
N ALA A 313 7.03 -7.80 -6.64
CA ALA A 313 8.29 -7.37 -7.20
C ALA A 313 8.53 -5.87 -7.01
N TYR A 314 7.50 -5.05 -7.24
CA TYR A 314 7.60 -3.61 -7.07
C TYR A 314 7.65 -3.19 -5.59
N LEU A 315 6.87 -3.83 -4.71
CA LEU A 315 6.88 -3.57 -3.27
C LEU A 315 8.26 -3.86 -2.65
N GLU A 316 8.88 -4.99 -2.98
CA GLU A 316 10.24 -5.34 -2.52
C GLU A 316 11.27 -4.30 -2.96
N GLU A 317 11.20 -3.85 -4.22
CA GLU A 317 12.11 -2.82 -4.73
C GLU A 317 11.92 -1.49 -4.00
N VAL A 318 10.67 -1.05 -3.81
CA VAL A 318 10.37 0.22 -3.12
C VAL A 318 10.75 0.14 -1.63
N ALA A 319 10.52 -0.99 -0.97
CA ALA A 319 10.94 -1.20 0.41
C ALA A 319 12.46 -1.08 0.58
N LEU A 320 13.22 -1.74 -0.30
CA LEU A 320 14.69 -1.63 -0.34
C LEU A 320 15.15 -0.19 -0.55
N ARG A 321 14.51 0.54 -1.44
CA ARG A 321 14.84 1.94 -1.71
C ARG A 321 14.52 2.86 -0.54
N ILE A 322 13.43 2.62 0.20
CA ILE A 322 13.12 3.35 1.44
C ILE A 322 14.23 3.17 2.47
N ASP A 323 14.76 1.95 2.61
CA ASP A 323 15.81 1.65 3.58
C ASP A 323 17.20 2.17 3.17
N SER A 324 17.44 2.39 1.88
CA SER A 324 18.75 2.76 1.33
C SER A 324 18.85 4.19 0.80
N GLU A 325 17.73 4.83 0.43
CA GLU A 325 17.71 6.14 -0.20
C GLU A 325 17.24 7.23 0.75
N THR A 326 17.81 8.42 0.65
CA THR A 326 17.40 9.61 1.44
C THR A 326 16.32 10.44 0.77
N ARG A 327 15.95 10.11 -0.48
CA ARG A 327 14.97 10.86 -1.26
C ARG A 327 13.52 10.50 -0.87
N ASP A 328 12.62 11.43 -1.16
CA ASP A 328 11.18 11.22 -1.02
C ASP A 328 10.67 10.22 -2.08
N LEU A 329 10.12 9.10 -1.63
CA LEU A 329 9.52 8.03 -2.45
C LEU A 329 7.98 8.08 -2.43
N GLN A 330 7.39 9.25 -2.25
CA GLN A 330 5.94 9.43 -2.16
C GLN A 330 5.19 8.92 -3.40
N VAL A 331 5.76 9.10 -4.60
CA VAL A 331 5.13 8.64 -5.84
C VAL A 331 5.22 7.12 -5.96
N GLU A 332 6.35 6.53 -5.64
CA GLU A 332 6.56 5.09 -5.63
C GLU A 332 5.61 4.42 -4.62
N GLY A 333 5.47 4.98 -3.42
CA GLY A 333 4.46 4.53 -2.44
C GLY A 333 3.02 4.64 -2.96
N SER A 334 2.72 5.69 -3.73
CA SER A 334 1.41 5.84 -4.40
C SER A 334 1.18 4.79 -5.48
N ILE A 335 2.20 4.44 -6.27
CA ILE A 335 2.15 3.37 -7.28
C ILE A 335 1.93 2.01 -6.60
N CYS A 336 2.69 1.71 -5.52
CA CYS A 336 2.48 0.51 -4.71
C CYS A 336 1.02 0.38 -4.28
N LYS A 337 0.50 1.44 -3.66
CA LYS A 337 -0.85 1.46 -3.12
C LYS A 337 -1.89 1.29 -4.22
N LEU A 338 -1.83 2.09 -5.28
CA LEU A 338 -2.79 2.03 -6.39
C LEU A 338 -2.81 0.64 -7.03
N PHE A 339 -1.65 0.15 -7.46
CA PHE A 339 -1.57 -1.10 -8.19
C PHE A 339 -2.03 -2.29 -7.36
N VAL A 340 -1.42 -2.46 -6.17
CA VAL A 340 -1.61 -3.69 -5.39
C VAL A 340 -3.00 -3.76 -4.78
N THR A 341 -3.55 -2.64 -4.27
CA THR A 341 -4.89 -2.68 -3.66
C THR A 341 -5.97 -2.96 -4.70
N GLU A 342 -5.88 -2.38 -5.89
CA GLU A 342 -6.80 -2.66 -6.99
C GLU A 342 -6.63 -4.09 -7.53
N ALA A 343 -5.40 -4.59 -7.64
CA ALA A 343 -5.13 -5.95 -8.07
C ALA A 343 -5.64 -6.99 -7.06
N ALA A 344 -5.41 -6.77 -5.76
CA ALA A 344 -5.87 -7.65 -4.69
C ALA A 344 -7.41 -7.68 -4.60
N ASN A 345 -8.07 -6.53 -4.79
CA ASN A 345 -9.52 -6.46 -4.82
C ASN A 345 -10.11 -7.25 -6.00
N ARG A 346 -9.49 -7.17 -7.20
CA ARG A 346 -9.87 -8.00 -8.36
C ARG A 346 -9.53 -9.49 -8.14
N CYS A 347 -8.41 -9.78 -7.48
CA CYS A 347 -8.00 -11.13 -7.14
C CYS A 347 -9.00 -11.81 -6.20
N ALA A 348 -9.38 -11.14 -5.11
CA ALA A 348 -10.37 -11.67 -4.16
C ALA A 348 -11.75 -11.88 -4.83
N ASP A 349 -12.17 -10.98 -5.72
CA ASP A 349 -13.39 -11.12 -6.52
C ASP A 349 -13.35 -12.36 -7.44
N ALA A 350 -12.24 -12.55 -8.14
CA ALA A 350 -12.04 -13.68 -9.03
C ALA A 350 -11.96 -15.00 -8.25
N CYS A 351 -11.33 -15.02 -7.08
CA CYS A 351 -11.28 -16.19 -6.21
C CYS A 351 -12.66 -16.54 -5.65
N MET A 352 -13.46 -15.53 -5.26
CA MET A 352 -14.86 -15.75 -4.87
C MET A 352 -15.67 -16.34 -6.03
N GLN A 353 -15.50 -15.82 -7.26
CA GLN A 353 -16.10 -16.37 -8.47
C GLN A 353 -15.62 -17.80 -8.76
N ALA A 354 -14.34 -18.09 -8.51
CA ALA A 354 -13.75 -19.40 -8.72
C ALA A 354 -14.38 -20.49 -7.85
N LEU A 355 -14.80 -20.17 -6.62
CA LEU A 355 -15.53 -21.10 -5.76
C LEU A 355 -17.02 -21.25 -6.14
N GLY A 356 -17.54 -20.45 -7.08
CA GLY A 356 -18.95 -20.45 -7.46
C GLY A 356 -19.87 -20.15 -6.27
N GLY A 357 -20.96 -20.89 -6.11
CA GLY A 357 -21.91 -20.70 -5.01
C GLY A 357 -21.26 -20.79 -3.61
N TYR A 358 -20.23 -21.63 -3.45
CA TYR A 358 -19.49 -21.72 -2.19
C TYR A 358 -18.70 -20.45 -1.86
N GLY A 359 -18.22 -19.71 -2.85
CA GLY A 359 -17.55 -18.43 -2.63
C GLY A 359 -18.46 -17.31 -2.13
N TYR A 360 -19.78 -17.50 -2.21
CA TYR A 360 -20.78 -16.50 -1.84
C TYR A 360 -21.37 -16.69 -0.43
N ILE A 361 -21.14 -17.86 0.17
CA ILE A 361 -21.68 -18.17 1.52
C ILE A 361 -20.60 -17.98 2.59
N THR A 362 -21.01 -17.53 3.75
CA THR A 362 -20.12 -17.11 4.85
C THR A 362 -19.36 -18.25 5.56
N GLU A 363 -19.58 -19.50 5.18
CA GLU A 363 -18.77 -20.64 5.61
C GLU A 363 -17.36 -20.60 5.01
N PHE A 364 -17.21 -19.99 3.80
CA PHE A 364 -15.97 -19.89 3.08
C PHE A 364 -15.39 -18.49 3.23
N GLU A 365 -14.17 -18.42 3.74
CA GLU A 365 -13.48 -17.19 4.11
C GLU A 365 -13.25 -16.22 2.94
N VAL A 366 -13.27 -16.67 1.71
CA VAL A 366 -12.99 -15.86 0.52
C VAL A 366 -13.95 -14.67 0.38
N GLU A 367 -15.22 -14.81 0.79
CA GLU A 367 -16.19 -13.71 0.77
C GLU A 367 -15.81 -12.61 1.78
N LYS A 368 -15.30 -13.00 2.96
CA LYS A 368 -14.76 -12.08 3.96
C LYS A 368 -13.55 -11.34 3.40
N ILE A 369 -12.59 -12.05 2.78
CA ILE A 369 -11.41 -11.43 2.16
C ILE A 369 -11.85 -10.40 1.11
N LYS A 370 -12.87 -10.70 0.30
CA LYS A 370 -13.42 -9.77 -0.69
C LYS A 370 -14.01 -8.51 -0.04
N ARG A 371 -14.72 -8.65 1.07
CA ARG A 371 -15.25 -7.49 1.82
C ARG A 371 -14.13 -6.67 2.44
N ASP A 372 -13.17 -7.33 3.05
CA ASP A 372 -12.07 -6.71 3.75
C ASP A 372 -11.17 -5.89 2.81
N VAL A 373 -10.78 -6.47 1.68
CA VAL A 373 -9.80 -5.84 0.77
C VAL A 373 -10.33 -4.56 0.13
N LYS A 374 -11.65 -4.36 0.07
CA LYS A 374 -12.25 -3.17 -0.56
C LYS A 374 -11.78 -1.86 0.08
N ILE A 375 -11.63 -1.83 1.41
CA ILE A 375 -11.22 -0.59 2.10
C ILE A 375 -9.82 -0.13 1.71
N THR A 376 -8.95 -1.05 1.30
CA THR A 376 -7.57 -0.72 0.92
C THR A 376 -7.48 0.20 -0.29
N CYS A 377 -8.52 0.24 -1.14
CA CYS A 377 -8.66 1.20 -2.24
C CYS A 377 -9.12 2.59 -1.77
N ILE A 378 -9.59 2.73 -0.52
CA ILE A 378 -10.27 3.94 -0.02
C ILE A 378 -9.41 4.70 1.00
N TYR A 379 -9.02 4.05 2.12
CA TYR A 379 -8.24 4.71 3.17
C TYR A 379 -6.79 4.99 2.73
N GLU A 380 -6.05 5.81 3.50
CA GLU A 380 -4.68 6.26 3.17
C GLU A 380 -4.58 6.94 1.78
N GLY A 381 -5.67 7.62 1.39
CA GLY A 381 -5.87 8.25 0.09
C GLY A 381 -6.48 7.30 -0.93
N THR A 382 -7.64 7.66 -1.46
CA THR A 382 -8.38 6.84 -2.45
C THR A 382 -7.54 6.56 -3.69
N SER A 383 -7.93 5.55 -4.48
CA SER A 383 -7.26 5.25 -5.77
C SER A 383 -7.15 6.49 -6.66
N GLU A 384 -8.17 7.36 -6.68
CA GLU A 384 -8.18 8.61 -7.45
C GLU A 384 -7.18 9.65 -6.91
N ILE A 385 -6.97 9.69 -5.59
CA ILE A 385 -5.93 10.54 -4.99
C ILE A 385 -4.55 10.02 -5.36
N GLN A 386 -4.33 8.69 -5.37
CA GLN A 386 -3.07 8.11 -5.83
C GLN A 386 -2.83 8.43 -7.31
N GLN A 387 -3.84 8.28 -8.17
CA GLN A 387 -3.74 8.64 -9.59
C GLN A 387 -3.39 10.12 -9.78
N ASN A 388 -3.99 11.02 -9.00
CA ASN A 388 -3.66 12.45 -9.06
C ASN A 388 -2.21 12.73 -8.64
N ILE A 389 -1.71 12.07 -7.59
CA ILE A 389 -0.32 12.20 -7.14
C ILE A 389 0.62 11.68 -8.22
N ILE A 390 0.42 10.45 -8.69
CA ILE A 390 1.28 9.79 -9.69
C ILE A 390 1.38 10.64 -10.95
N SER A 391 0.25 10.97 -11.58
CA SER A 391 0.24 11.71 -12.83
C SER A 391 0.86 13.09 -12.70
N THR A 392 0.53 13.83 -11.63
CA THR A 392 1.03 15.19 -11.42
C THR A 392 2.53 15.21 -11.20
N PHE A 393 3.06 14.34 -10.34
CA PHE A 393 4.49 14.34 -10.02
C PHE A 393 5.33 13.72 -11.15
N ARG A 394 4.86 12.66 -11.82
CA ARG A 394 5.57 12.08 -12.98
C ARG A 394 5.58 13.02 -14.18
N TRP A 395 4.49 13.74 -14.44
CA TRP A 395 4.47 14.82 -15.41
C TRP A 395 5.51 15.91 -15.10
N LYS A 396 5.59 16.37 -13.84
CA LYS A 396 6.60 17.36 -13.43
C LYS A 396 8.02 16.84 -13.63
N ILE A 397 8.30 15.57 -13.30
CA ILE A 397 9.62 14.95 -13.49
C ILE A 397 9.94 14.81 -14.96
N ALA A 398 9.02 14.31 -15.80
CA ALA A 398 9.21 14.17 -17.25
C ALA A 398 9.61 15.50 -17.88
N ARG A 399 8.92 16.60 -17.51
CA ARG A 399 9.23 17.94 -17.99
C ARG A 399 10.56 18.48 -17.46
N LYS A 400 10.81 18.34 -16.14
CA LYS A 400 12.05 18.85 -15.52
C LYS A 400 13.30 18.16 -16.08
N SER A 401 13.21 16.85 -16.32
CA SER A 401 14.30 16.04 -16.88
C SER A 401 14.46 16.20 -18.39
N LYS A 402 13.55 16.91 -19.08
CA LYS A 402 13.53 17.04 -20.55
C LYS A 402 13.59 15.69 -21.25
N GLY A 403 12.87 14.69 -20.73
CA GLY A 403 12.79 13.35 -21.28
C GLY A 403 13.83 12.36 -20.73
N ALA A 404 14.84 12.80 -19.98
CA ALA A 404 15.87 11.91 -19.46
C ALA A 404 15.30 10.82 -18.55
N PHE A 405 14.31 11.14 -17.70
CA PHE A 405 13.73 10.18 -16.74
C PHE A 405 13.17 8.92 -17.44
N TYR A 406 12.31 9.09 -18.45
CA TYR A 406 11.76 7.96 -19.20
C TYR A 406 12.73 7.42 -20.24
N GLY A 407 13.66 8.26 -20.74
CA GLY A 407 14.76 7.84 -21.62
C GLY A 407 15.72 6.88 -20.95
N GLU A 408 16.12 7.14 -19.71
CA GLU A 408 16.96 6.25 -18.89
C GLU A 408 16.25 4.94 -18.57
N MET A 409 14.96 5.01 -18.22
CA MET A 409 14.12 3.83 -18.00
C MET A 409 13.99 2.96 -19.26
N ALA A 410 13.82 3.58 -20.43
CA ALA A 410 13.79 2.87 -21.72
C ALA A 410 15.13 2.21 -22.02
N ALA A 411 16.25 2.92 -21.84
CA ALA A 411 17.60 2.40 -22.08
C ALA A 411 17.93 1.22 -21.15
N GLU A 412 17.53 1.29 -19.89
CA GLU A 412 17.65 0.17 -18.93
C GLU A 412 16.93 -1.08 -19.44
N MET A 413 15.66 -0.91 -19.87
CA MET A 413 14.86 -2.03 -20.38
C MET A 413 15.38 -2.56 -21.72
N GLU A 414 15.94 -1.73 -22.58
CA GLU A 414 16.63 -2.15 -23.82
C GLU A 414 17.89 -2.98 -23.51
N ALA A 415 18.69 -2.54 -22.55
CA ALA A 415 19.86 -3.28 -22.11
C ALA A 415 19.48 -4.62 -21.49
N LEU A 416 18.38 -4.66 -20.70
CA LEU A 416 17.83 -5.88 -20.13
C LEU A 416 17.35 -6.83 -21.23
N ALA A 417 16.63 -6.34 -22.25
CA ALA A 417 16.14 -7.13 -23.37
C ALA A 417 17.30 -7.69 -24.23
N ALA A 418 18.38 -6.94 -24.38
CA ALA A 418 19.58 -7.42 -25.09
C ALA A 418 20.28 -8.56 -24.33
N LYS A 419 20.28 -8.50 -22.98
CA LYS A 419 20.86 -9.54 -22.13
C LYS A 419 19.93 -10.75 -21.98
N GLN A 420 18.62 -10.52 -21.88
CA GLN A 420 17.59 -11.52 -21.60
C GLN A 420 16.32 -11.19 -22.41
N SER A 421 16.26 -11.69 -23.66
CA SER A 421 15.23 -11.26 -24.64
C SER A 421 13.80 -11.67 -24.30
N ASP A 422 13.60 -12.67 -23.46
CA ASP A 422 12.31 -13.32 -23.20
C ASP A 422 11.60 -12.89 -21.91
N VAL A 423 12.09 -11.86 -21.20
CA VAL A 423 11.46 -11.33 -19.96
C VAL A 423 10.51 -10.14 -20.21
N GLY A 424 10.09 -9.89 -21.44
CA GLY A 424 9.13 -8.80 -21.75
C GLY A 424 9.73 -7.38 -21.77
N ALA A 425 11.02 -7.22 -21.48
CA ALA A 425 11.67 -5.92 -21.31
C ALA A 425 11.64 -5.04 -22.56
N ALA A 426 11.66 -5.62 -23.78
CA ALA A 426 11.53 -4.87 -25.02
C ALA A 426 10.20 -4.11 -25.14
N THR A 427 9.09 -4.71 -24.72
CA THR A 427 7.78 -4.04 -24.66
C THR A 427 7.78 -2.92 -23.62
N MET A 428 8.43 -3.14 -22.48
CA MET A 428 8.53 -2.13 -21.42
C MET A 428 9.40 -0.93 -21.85
N ALA A 429 10.48 -1.18 -22.58
CA ALA A 429 11.30 -0.11 -23.19
C ALA A 429 10.47 0.77 -24.15
N LEU A 430 9.67 0.13 -25.01
CA LEU A 430 8.78 0.85 -25.92
C LEU A 430 7.71 1.66 -25.16
N ALA A 431 7.12 1.07 -24.11
CA ALA A 431 6.16 1.75 -23.25
C ALA A 431 6.78 2.97 -22.53
N ALA A 432 8.03 2.89 -22.08
CA ALA A 432 8.73 4.01 -21.46
C ALA A 432 8.93 5.19 -22.45
N LYS A 433 9.31 4.89 -23.69
CA LYS A 433 9.40 5.92 -24.75
C LYS A 433 8.03 6.54 -25.04
N ALA A 434 7.00 5.71 -25.15
CA ALA A 434 5.63 6.16 -25.37
C ALA A 434 5.11 7.04 -24.21
N MET A 435 5.52 6.75 -22.97
CA MET A 435 5.13 7.53 -21.79
C MET A 435 5.66 8.96 -21.84
N GLN A 436 6.92 9.15 -22.24
CA GLN A 436 7.46 10.49 -22.45
C GLN A 436 6.66 11.26 -23.51
N LEU A 437 6.40 10.63 -24.66
CA LEU A 437 5.61 11.26 -25.73
C LEU A 437 4.19 11.61 -25.27
N ALA A 438 3.56 10.78 -24.44
CA ALA A 438 2.24 11.06 -23.88
C ALA A 438 2.26 12.29 -22.94
N PHE A 439 3.27 12.45 -22.07
CA PHE A 439 3.41 13.63 -21.22
C PHE A 439 3.75 14.91 -22.02
N ASP A 440 4.57 14.80 -23.06
CA ASP A 440 4.85 15.93 -23.97
C ASP A 440 3.57 16.36 -24.67
N PHE A 441 2.81 15.40 -25.23
CA PHE A 441 1.57 15.63 -25.95
C PHE A 441 0.52 16.35 -25.09
N ILE A 442 0.22 15.88 -23.88
CA ILE A 442 -0.78 16.57 -23.02
C ILE A 442 -0.34 17.97 -22.62
N THR A 443 0.96 18.21 -22.57
CA THR A 443 1.52 19.53 -22.29
C THR A 443 1.33 20.46 -23.47
N GLU A 444 1.70 20.02 -24.68
CA GLU A 444 1.56 20.77 -25.95
C GLU A 444 0.10 21.08 -26.25
N GLN A 445 -0.78 20.10 -26.05
CA GLN A 445 -2.23 20.23 -26.25
C GLN A 445 -2.95 20.93 -25.08
N ARG A 446 -2.22 21.34 -24.02
CA ARG A 446 -2.77 22.01 -22.80
C ARG A 446 -3.85 21.20 -22.07
N LEU A 447 -3.73 19.88 -22.07
CA LEU A 447 -4.72 18.95 -21.48
C LEU A 447 -4.48 18.63 -19.99
N THR A 448 -3.48 19.22 -19.35
CA THR A 448 -3.11 18.94 -17.95
C THR A 448 -4.19 19.22 -16.90
N LYS A 449 -5.25 19.95 -17.27
CA LYS A 449 -6.44 20.18 -16.43
C LYS A 449 -7.55 19.14 -16.65
N GLN A 450 -7.42 18.27 -17.65
CA GLN A 450 -8.37 17.18 -17.92
C GLN A 450 -8.04 16.01 -16.98
N GLN A 451 -8.64 16.01 -15.79
CA GLN A 451 -8.34 15.02 -14.74
C GLN A 451 -8.45 13.56 -15.22
N TYR A 452 -9.47 13.26 -16.04
CA TYR A 452 -9.66 11.91 -16.57
C TYR A 452 -8.48 11.44 -17.42
N LEU A 453 -7.95 12.30 -18.28
CA LEU A 453 -6.75 11.99 -19.07
C LEU A 453 -5.50 11.85 -18.18
N MET A 454 -5.38 12.67 -17.13
CA MET A 454 -4.30 12.53 -16.15
C MET A 454 -4.39 11.20 -15.40
N PHE A 455 -5.58 10.68 -15.11
CA PHE A 455 -5.77 9.38 -14.47
C PHE A 455 -5.36 8.22 -15.39
N ILE A 456 -5.66 8.31 -16.70
CA ILE A 456 -5.17 7.35 -17.70
C ILE A 456 -3.63 7.32 -17.69
N LEU A 457 -2.99 8.49 -17.66
CA LEU A 457 -1.52 8.57 -17.56
C LEU A 457 -0.98 7.99 -16.24
N ALA A 458 -1.72 8.13 -15.14
CA ALA A 458 -1.35 7.50 -13.87
C ALA A 458 -1.38 5.97 -13.96
N ASP A 459 -2.40 5.41 -14.60
CA ASP A 459 -2.53 3.96 -14.79
C ASP A 459 -1.43 3.42 -15.72
N MET A 460 -1.14 4.14 -16.82
CA MET A 460 -0.03 3.80 -17.72
C MET A 460 1.33 3.86 -16.99
N THR A 461 1.57 4.91 -16.22
CA THR A 461 2.79 5.05 -15.40
C THR A 461 2.93 3.90 -14.39
N THR A 462 1.83 3.59 -13.69
CA THR A 462 1.78 2.52 -12.70
C THR A 462 2.12 1.16 -13.32
N ALA A 463 1.49 0.82 -14.45
CA ALA A 463 1.76 -0.43 -15.16
C ALA A 463 3.21 -0.49 -15.67
N LEU A 464 3.76 0.63 -16.16
CA LEU A 464 5.14 0.72 -16.62
C LEU A 464 6.14 0.43 -15.50
N GLU A 465 6.03 1.14 -14.37
CA GLU A 465 7.02 1.00 -13.30
C GLU A 465 6.94 -0.37 -12.62
N VAL A 466 5.73 -0.90 -12.39
CA VAL A 466 5.51 -2.25 -11.87
C VAL A 466 6.03 -3.32 -12.84
N GLY A 467 5.79 -3.17 -14.14
CA GLY A 467 6.26 -4.10 -15.15
C GLY A 467 7.78 -4.13 -15.27
N ASN A 468 8.45 -2.96 -15.16
CA ASN A 468 9.91 -2.88 -15.14
C ASN A 468 10.50 -3.65 -13.95
N ALA A 469 9.92 -3.51 -12.76
CA ALA A 469 10.36 -4.25 -11.58
C ALA A 469 10.19 -5.77 -11.75
N LEU A 470 9.07 -6.20 -12.35
CA LEU A 470 8.87 -7.63 -12.64
C LEU A 470 9.86 -8.16 -13.68
N CYS A 471 10.18 -7.39 -14.73
CA CYS A 471 11.20 -7.76 -15.71
C CYS A 471 12.60 -7.90 -15.07
N ARG A 472 12.98 -6.98 -14.18
CA ARG A 472 14.23 -7.08 -13.39
C ARG A 472 14.26 -8.35 -12.53
N LYS A 473 13.18 -8.60 -11.80
CA LYS A 473 13.05 -9.79 -10.94
C LYS A 473 13.11 -11.09 -11.75
N ALA A 474 12.45 -11.14 -12.89
CA ALA A 474 12.49 -12.30 -13.80
C ALA A 474 13.90 -12.54 -14.34
N SER A 475 14.60 -11.48 -14.78
CA SER A 475 15.98 -11.60 -15.27
C SER A 475 16.94 -12.07 -14.16
N ALA A 476 16.79 -11.58 -12.95
CA ALA A 476 17.57 -12.04 -11.80
C ALA A 476 17.31 -13.53 -11.49
N ALA A 477 16.06 -13.97 -11.56
CA ALA A 477 15.69 -15.36 -11.35
C ALA A 477 16.27 -16.29 -12.44
N VAL A 478 16.30 -15.86 -13.70
CA VAL A 478 16.95 -16.59 -14.79
C VAL A 478 18.44 -16.75 -14.53
N ALA A 479 19.11 -15.68 -14.09
CA ALA A 479 20.53 -15.73 -13.75
C ALA A 479 20.83 -16.66 -12.56
N ALA A 480 19.93 -16.74 -11.58
CA ALA A 480 20.06 -17.63 -10.42
C ALA A 480 19.70 -19.10 -10.76
N GLY A 481 18.89 -19.32 -11.78
CA GLY A 481 18.39 -20.65 -12.17
C GLY A 481 17.23 -21.14 -11.28
N GLY A 482 16.68 -22.30 -11.61
CA GLY A 482 15.64 -22.97 -10.83
C GLY A 482 14.20 -22.79 -11.35
N ARG A 483 13.24 -23.44 -10.67
CA ARG A 483 11.84 -23.50 -11.11
C ARG A 483 11.13 -22.14 -11.16
N GLN A 484 11.51 -21.21 -10.28
CA GLN A 484 10.91 -19.88 -10.24
C GLN A 484 11.25 -19.04 -11.48
N ALA A 485 12.37 -19.31 -12.16
CA ALA A 485 12.77 -18.59 -13.37
C ALA A 485 11.71 -18.70 -14.49
N ALA A 486 11.21 -19.89 -14.77
CA ALA A 486 10.18 -20.11 -15.79
C ALA A 486 8.88 -19.37 -15.48
N VAL A 487 8.41 -19.46 -14.23
CA VAL A 487 7.18 -18.78 -13.76
C VAL A 487 7.32 -17.26 -13.85
N LEU A 488 8.42 -16.70 -13.34
CA LEU A 488 8.64 -15.26 -13.35
C LEU A 488 8.83 -14.72 -14.77
N THR A 489 9.50 -15.47 -15.65
CA THR A 489 9.66 -15.13 -17.06
C THR A 489 8.31 -15.10 -17.79
N ALA A 490 7.49 -16.14 -17.62
CA ALA A 490 6.13 -16.18 -18.18
C ALA A 490 5.25 -15.05 -17.63
N ALA A 491 5.30 -14.80 -16.30
CA ALA A 491 4.57 -13.71 -15.66
C ALA A 491 5.00 -12.33 -16.21
N ALA A 492 6.29 -12.09 -16.40
CA ALA A 492 6.82 -10.85 -16.94
C ALA A 492 6.36 -10.63 -18.39
N ARG A 493 6.34 -11.66 -19.23
CA ARG A 493 5.80 -11.57 -20.62
C ARG A 493 4.31 -11.28 -20.63
N ILE A 494 3.50 -11.96 -19.80
CA ILE A 494 2.07 -11.70 -19.69
C ILE A 494 1.82 -10.26 -19.26
N PHE A 495 2.48 -9.81 -18.19
CA PHE A 495 2.30 -8.48 -17.63
C PHE A 495 2.75 -7.38 -18.61
N SER A 496 3.90 -7.57 -19.28
CA SER A 496 4.38 -6.62 -20.30
C SER A 496 3.43 -6.52 -21.49
N GLY A 497 2.86 -7.66 -21.92
CA GLY A 497 1.84 -7.67 -22.97
C GLY A 497 0.54 -6.97 -22.56
N ASP A 498 0.11 -7.12 -21.30
CA ASP A 498 -1.04 -6.40 -20.75
C ASP A 498 -0.76 -4.89 -20.64
N THR A 499 0.46 -4.52 -20.22
CA THR A 499 0.93 -3.13 -20.20
C THR A 499 0.94 -2.52 -21.61
N GLY A 500 1.45 -3.26 -22.61
CA GLY A 500 1.40 -2.79 -24.00
C GLY A 500 0.00 -2.47 -24.49
N ARG A 501 -0.97 -3.34 -24.21
CA ARG A 501 -2.39 -3.11 -24.55
C ARG A 501 -3.00 -1.93 -23.79
N LEU A 502 -2.67 -1.78 -22.50
CA LEU A 502 -3.08 -0.62 -21.70
C LEU A 502 -2.54 0.67 -22.31
N PHE A 503 -1.28 0.70 -22.73
CA PHE A 503 -0.67 1.85 -23.39
C PHE A 503 -1.35 2.17 -24.71
N ALA A 504 -1.60 1.19 -25.56
CA ALA A 504 -2.30 1.40 -26.82
C ALA A 504 -3.68 2.04 -26.60
N SER A 505 -4.47 1.50 -25.68
CA SER A 505 -5.79 2.06 -25.31
C SER A 505 -5.68 3.46 -24.73
N GLY A 506 -4.71 3.70 -23.82
CA GLY A 506 -4.49 5.02 -23.21
C GLY A 506 -4.07 6.07 -24.24
N LEU A 507 -3.18 5.72 -25.18
CA LEU A 507 -2.75 6.60 -26.26
C LEU A 507 -3.92 6.98 -27.18
N HIS A 508 -4.81 6.04 -27.53
CA HIS A 508 -6.03 6.33 -28.26
C HIS A 508 -6.97 7.28 -27.47
N ALA A 509 -7.11 7.06 -26.16
CA ALA A 509 -7.92 7.96 -25.34
C ALA A 509 -7.34 9.40 -25.28
N LEU A 510 -6.01 9.55 -25.29
CA LEU A 510 -5.37 10.86 -25.38
C LEU A 510 -5.52 11.51 -26.76
N ALA A 511 -5.41 10.72 -27.82
CA ALA A 511 -5.42 11.19 -29.20
C ALA A 511 -6.82 11.55 -29.71
N GLU A 512 -7.84 10.78 -29.32
CA GLU A 512 -9.19 10.78 -29.91
C GLU A 512 -10.29 11.01 -28.87
N GLY A 513 -9.97 10.95 -27.56
CA GLY A 513 -10.95 11.00 -26.47
C GLY A 513 -11.48 12.41 -26.14
N THR A 514 -11.10 13.45 -26.90
CA THR A 514 -11.54 14.82 -26.68
C THR A 514 -11.50 15.64 -27.96
N ASP A 515 -12.49 16.47 -28.16
CA ASP A 515 -12.57 17.45 -29.29
C ASP A 515 -11.52 18.59 -29.17
N LEU A 516 -10.74 18.62 -28.10
CA LEU A 516 -9.66 19.60 -27.89
C LEU A 516 -8.38 19.27 -28.69
N VAL A 517 -8.31 18.08 -29.27
CA VAL A 517 -7.15 17.57 -30.03
C VAL A 517 -7.50 17.52 -31.52
N ALA A 518 -6.68 18.13 -32.37
CA ALA A 518 -6.82 17.99 -33.80
C ALA A 518 -6.49 16.55 -34.24
N ALA A 519 -7.25 16.02 -35.22
CA ALA A 519 -7.09 14.63 -35.69
C ALA A 519 -5.67 14.31 -36.14
N GLU A 520 -5.00 15.25 -36.83
CA GLU A 520 -3.63 15.11 -37.30
C GLU A 520 -2.62 15.00 -36.14
N ALA A 521 -2.85 15.77 -35.05
CA ALA A 521 -2.01 15.72 -33.86
C ALA A 521 -2.20 14.38 -33.11
N GLY A 522 -3.44 13.90 -33.00
CA GLY A 522 -3.74 12.58 -32.43
C GLY A 522 -3.10 11.44 -33.23
N ALA A 523 -3.26 11.45 -34.56
CA ALA A 523 -2.64 10.44 -35.44
C ALA A 523 -1.12 10.43 -35.33
N ALA A 524 -0.49 11.62 -35.26
CA ALA A 524 0.98 11.73 -35.08
C ALA A 524 1.45 11.17 -33.72
N LEU A 525 0.67 11.34 -32.64
CA LEU A 525 0.97 10.72 -31.35
C LEU A 525 0.95 9.19 -31.46
N LEU A 526 -0.11 8.62 -32.02
CA LEU A 526 -0.30 7.16 -32.14
C LEU A 526 0.82 6.51 -32.96
N GLU A 527 1.24 7.15 -34.05
CA GLU A 527 2.35 6.69 -34.88
C GLU A 527 3.70 6.77 -34.14
N LYS A 528 4.06 7.93 -33.60
CA LYS A 528 5.35 8.16 -32.90
C LYS A 528 5.49 7.29 -31.66
N ALA A 529 4.40 7.09 -30.91
CA ALA A 529 4.38 6.25 -29.71
C ALA A 529 4.24 4.75 -30.03
N ALA A 530 4.22 4.37 -31.32
CA ALA A 530 4.09 2.98 -31.77
C ALA A 530 2.89 2.25 -31.14
N ALA A 531 1.72 2.92 -31.06
CA ALA A 531 0.52 2.39 -30.39
C ALA A 531 0.09 1.03 -30.96
N ALA A 532 0.16 0.83 -32.27
CA ALA A 532 -0.16 -0.45 -32.91
C ALA A 532 0.78 -1.59 -32.46
N GLN A 533 2.08 -1.31 -32.33
CA GLN A 533 3.07 -2.30 -31.86
C GLN A 533 2.85 -2.66 -30.38
N LEU A 534 2.55 -1.66 -29.54
CA LEU A 534 2.19 -1.87 -28.14
C LEU A 534 0.92 -2.71 -28.02
N GLY A 535 -0.11 -2.43 -28.82
CA GLY A 535 -1.36 -3.19 -28.84
C GLY A 535 -1.21 -4.64 -29.30
N ALA A 536 -0.22 -4.91 -30.17
CA ALA A 536 0.10 -6.26 -30.65
C ALA A 536 1.00 -7.07 -29.69
N ALA A 537 1.44 -6.49 -28.55
CA ALA A 537 2.26 -7.19 -27.57
C ALA A 537 1.50 -8.36 -26.93
N GLY A 538 2.21 -9.42 -26.58
CA GLY A 538 1.62 -10.61 -25.91
C GLY A 538 1.51 -11.85 -26.79
N ARG A 539 2.33 -11.95 -27.82
CA ARG A 539 2.52 -13.21 -28.57
C ARG A 539 2.97 -14.32 -27.62
N GLY A 540 2.37 -15.51 -27.71
CA GLY A 540 2.68 -16.64 -26.81
C GLY A 540 1.95 -16.64 -25.48
N ARG A 541 1.03 -15.69 -25.25
CA ARG A 541 0.30 -15.54 -23.97
C ARG A 541 -0.33 -16.83 -23.44
N ILE A 542 -0.95 -17.65 -24.30
CA ILE A 542 -1.61 -18.88 -23.87
C ILE A 542 -0.59 -19.86 -23.30
N THR A 543 0.55 -20.05 -23.97
CA THR A 543 1.65 -20.91 -23.49
C THR A 543 2.21 -20.40 -22.14
N ASP A 544 2.31 -19.10 -21.97
CA ASP A 544 2.77 -18.50 -20.70
C ASP A 544 1.75 -18.74 -19.58
N LEU A 545 0.44 -18.63 -19.88
CA LEU A 545 -0.63 -18.94 -18.93
C LEU A 545 -0.64 -20.42 -18.55
N ASP A 546 -0.43 -21.33 -19.52
CA ASP A 546 -0.27 -22.77 -19.27
C ASP A 546 0.94 -23.03 -18.36
N THR A 547 2.09 -22.44 -18.65
CA THR A 547 3.31 -22.58 -17.83
C THR A 547 3.07 -22.20 -16.36
N ILE A 548 2.38 -21.09 -16.12
CA ILE A 548 2.07 -20.64 -14.76
C ILE A 548 1.00 -21.54 -14.12
N ALA A 549 -0.03 -21.94 -14.87
CA ALA A 549 -1.04 -22.89 -14.38
C ALA A 549 -0.41 -24.21 -13.94
N ASP A 550 0.50 -24.77 -14.74
CA ASP A 550 1.19 -26.02 -14.41
C ASP A 550 2.03 -25.88 -13.13
N ALA A 551 2.70 -24.74 -12.96
CA ALA A 551 3.43 -24.45 -11.73
C ALA A 551 2.51 -24.31 -10.50
N ILE A 552 1.39 -23.60 -10.62
CA ILE A 552 0.42 -23.38 -9.53
C ILE A 552 -0.21 -24.71 -9.09
N PHE A 553 -0.59 -25.56 -10.06
CA PHE A 553 -1.31 -26.81 -9.79
C PHE A 553 -0.39 -28.04 -9.66
N GLY A 554 0.94 -27.85 -9.67
CA GLY A 554 1.92 -28.92 -9.49
C GLY A 554 1.91 -29.94 -10.62
N ARG A 555 1.48 -29.56 -11.83
CA ARG A 555 1.50 -30.43 -12.99
C ARG A 555 2.92 -30.53 -13.54
N ALA A 556 3.40 -31.72 -13.83
CA ALA A 556 4.71 -31.91 -14.45
C ALA A 556 4.67 -31.33 -15.88
N SER A 557 5.59 -30.43 -16.18
CA SER A 557 5.86 -29.98 -17.55
C SER A 557 6.67 -31.01 -18.29
#